data_e7c23d4fca419786cbb4ac9274dcd645
#
_entry.id   e7c23d4fca419786cbb4ac9274dcd645
#
_cell.length_a   1.000
_cell.length_b   1.000
_cell.length_c   1.000
_cell.angle_alpha   90.00
_cell.angle_beta   90.00
_cell.angle_gamma   90.00
#
_symmetry.space_group_name_H-M   'P 1'
#
loop_
_entity.id
_entity.type
_entity.pdbx_description
1 polymer ?
#
loop_
_entity_poly.entity_id
_entity_poly.type
_entity_poly.pdbx_seq_one_letter_code
_entity_poly.pdbx_strand_id
1 'polypeptide(L)'
;MSEATGAGTARELLWTPSERRTRGSRMADFQSWVNRDRAVPLIGYDELWGWSVEDLDGFWGAVWSYFDVLASARPSAVLAERAMPGAVWFPGARLNLAENVLRHARDDRPAVVGISEHREREVLTGRDLVRQVASLAGELRAMGVRPGDRVAAYLPNIPQAVVALLATAAVGAIWSCCAPDFGTDGVLDRFRQIEPTVLLGVDGYRFGGRDVERLDTLAELSAALPSVRHTVVVEHLRAGGTPPAGALSFDALVAGDPPPRYEQVPFDHPLWILYSSGTTGVPKGIVHSHGGILLEHLKSHALHFDTGPDDRVFVFASTAWMVWNVLVTALAVGATIVTYDGNPVRPEPDQLFAICAAERV
;
A
#
# COMPACT_ATOMS: atom_id res chain seq x y z
N MET A 1 -37.02 28.45 40.34
CA MET A 1 -36.72 27.39 39.35
C MET A 1 -36.76 28.06 38.00
N SER A 2 -35.61 28.42 37.45
CA SER A 2 -35.46 29.07 36.16
C SER A 2 -34.87 28.05 35.21
N GLU A 3 -35.67 27.65 34.24
CA GLU A 3 -35.23 26.79 33.14
C GLU A 3 -34.26 27.57 32.24
N ALA A 4 -32.99 27.19 32.26
CA ALA A 4 -32.03 27.65 31.29
C ALA A 4 -32.19 26.81 30.01
N THR A 5 -32.98 27.32 29.05
CA THR A 5 -33.00 26.83 27.67
C THR A 5 -31.66 27.19 27.03
N GLY A 6 -30.75 26.24 27.02
CA GLY A 6 -29.51 26.33 26.24
C GLY A 6 -29.83 26.28 24.74
N ALA A 7 -29.95 27.46 24.12
CA ALA A 7 -29.91 27.58 22.65
C ALA A 7 -28.53 27.12 22.19
N GLY A 8 -28.44 25.88 21.68
CA GLY A 8 -27.26 25.42 21.00
C GLY A 8 -26.98 26.35 19.81
N THR A 9 -25.87 27.07 19.85
CA THR A 9 -25.41 27.90 18.75
C THR A 9 -25.28 26.98 17.54
N ALA A 10 -26.10 27.22 16.49
CA ALA A 10 -25.98 26.56 15.21
C ALA A 10 -24.52 26.66 14.75
N ARG A 11 -23.89 25.53 14.45
CA ARG A 11 -22.51 25.53 13.98
C ARG A 11 -22.43 26.31 12.67
N GLU A 12 -21.53 27.28 12.60
CA GLU A 12 -21.31 28.07 11.42
C GLU A 12 -20.80 27.17 10.30
N LEU A 13 -21.42 27.23 9.11
CA LEU A 13 -20.97 26.54 7.92
C LEU A 13 -19.79 27.30 7.32
N LEU A 14 -18.57 26.76 7.46
CA LEU A 14 -17.33 27.41 7.04
C LEU A 14 -17.05 27.28 5.54
N TRP A 15 -17.50 26.19 4.89
CA TRP A 15 -17.25 25.93 3.48
C TRP A 15 -18.25 24.92 2.91
N THR A 16 -18.56 25.10 1.62
CA THR A 16 -19.40 24.18 0.85
C THR A 16 -18.71 23.93 -0.51
N PRO A 17 -18.67 22.69 -1.01
CA PRO A 17 -18.14 22.42 -2.35
C PRO A 17 -19.02 23.08 -3.41
N SER A 18 -18.40 23.55 -4.49
CA SER A 18 -19.15 24.06 -5.64
C SER A 18 -19.97 22.93 -6.30
N GLU A 19 -21.09 23.27 -6.96
CA GLU A 19 -21.86 22.28 -7.73
C GLU A 19 -21.03 21.55 -8.78
N ARG A 20 -20.09 22.23 -9.42
CA ARG A 20 -19.16 21.64 -10.39
C ARG A 20 -18.32 20.56 -9.73
N ARG A 21 -17.78 20.80 -8.53
CA ARG A 21 -16.97 19.82 -7.77
C ARG A 21 -17.82 18.65 -7.33
N THR A 22 -19.01 18.88 -6.81
CA THR A 22 -19.92 17.83 -6.35
C THR A 22 -20.34 16.92 -7.50
N ARG A 23 -20.82 17.50 -8.61
CA ARG A 23 -21.30 16.75 -9.79
C ARG A 23 -20.18 16.09 -10.59
N GLY A 24 -18.96 16.64 -10.53
CA GLY A 24 -17.78 16.11 -11.23
C GLY A 24 -16.97 15.11 -10.42
N SER A 25 -17.38 14.79 -9.19
CA SER A 25 -16.67 13.83 -8.35
C SER A 25 -16.87 12.40 -8.83
N ARG A 26 -15.88 11.52 -8.57
CA ARG A 26 -15.96 10.09 -8.86
C ARG A 26 -17.05 9.39 -8.06
N MET A 27 -17.40 9.92 -6.89
CA MET A 27 -18.55 9.46 -6.11
C MET A 27 -19.87 9.71 -6.87
N ALA A 28 -20.03 10.88 -7.47
CA ALA A 28 -21.23 11.19 -8.28
C ALA A 28 -21.28 10.35 -9.56
N ASP A 29 -20.12 10.08 -10.18
CA ASP A 29 -20.02 9.19 -11.34
C ASP A 29 -20.40 7.75 -10.96
N PHE A 30 -19.86 7.22 -9.86
CA PHE A 30 -20.23 5.91 -9.33
C PHE A 30 -21.74 5.82 -9.04
N GLN A 31 -22.33 6.79 -8.36
CA GLN A 31 -23.77 6.86 -8.10
C GLN A 31 -24.57 6.84 -9.40
N SER A 32 -24.17 7.63 -10.39
CA SER A 32 -24.81 7.68 -11.71
C SER A 32 -24.71 6.34 -12.44
N TRP A 33 -23.56 5.67 -12.33
CA TRP A 33 -23.36 4.32 -12.87
C TRP A 33 -24.25 3.30 -12.17
N VAL A 34 -24.34 3.32 -10.84
CA VAL A 34 -25.24 2.43 -10.06
C VAL A 34 -26.70 2.61 -10.50
N ASN A 35 -27.15 3.86 -10.61
CA ASN A 35 -28.54 4.17 -11.04
C ASN A 35 -28.84 3.60 -12.43
N ARG A 36 -27.90 3.70 -13.36
CA ARG A 36 -28.08 3.24 -14.74
C ARG A 36 -27.91 1.72 -14.89
N ASP A 37 -26.80 1.18 -14.35
CA ASP A 37 -26.40 -0.19 -14.67
C ASP A 37 -26.90 -1.23 -13.65
N ARG A 38 -27.34 -0.78 -12.46
CA ARG A 38 -27.95 -1.63 -11.43
C ARG A 38 -29.44 -1.35 -11.20
N ALA A 39 -29.97 -0.33 -11.85
CA ALA A 39 -31.36 0.11 -11.70
C ALA A 39 -31.75 0.41 -10.23
N VAL A 40 -30.80 0.90 -9.41
CA VAL A 40 -31.05 1.33 -8.03
C VAL A 40 -31.14 2.85 -8.03
N PRO A 41 -32.35 3.45 -7.85
CA PRO A 41 -32.55 4.88 -7.96
C PRO A 41 -32.07 5.60 -6.69
N LEU A 42 -30.79 6.00 -6.66
CA LEU A 42 -30.21 6.72 -5.55
C LEU A 42 -30.16 8.23 -5.83
N ILE A 43 -30.58 9.04 -4.86
CA ILE A 43 -30.54 10.49 -4.92
C ILE A 43 -29.68 11.05 -3.78
N GLY A 44 -28.47 11.54 -4.14
CA GLY A 44 -27.54 12.12 -3.17
C GLY A 44 -26.78 11.11 -2.33
N TYR A 45 -25.95 11.66 -1.44
CA TYR A 45 -25.00 10.87 -0.64
C TYR A 45 -25.72 9.97 0.39
N ASP A 46 -26.74 10.48 1.07
CA ASP A 46 -27.40 9.77 2.17
C ASP A 46 -28.05 8.47 1.71
N GLU A 47 -28.68 8.47 0.52
CA GLU A 47 -29.27 7.25 -0.07
C GLU A 47 -28.19 6.27 -0.54
N LEU A 48 -27.10 6.77 -1.13
CA LEU A 48 -25.94 5.96 -1.49
C LEU A 48 -25.32 5.31 -0.25
N TRP A 49 -25.15 6.08 0.82
CA TRP A 49 -24.64 5.57 2.09
C TRP A 49 -25.61 4.53 2.71
N GLY A 50 -26.90 4.85 2.79
CA GLY A 50 -27.93 3.92 3.29
C GLY A 50 -27.88 2.59 2.55
N TRP A 51 -27.91 2.64 1.20
CA TRP A 51 -27.79 1.44 0.39
C TRP A 51 -26.49 0.66 0.64
N SER A 52 -25.37 1.34 0.82
CA SER A 52 -24.06 0.70 1.04
C SER A 52 -23.96 -0.12 2.32
N VAL A 53 -24.79 0.17 3.32
CA VAL A 53 -24.81 -0.55 4.61
C VAL A 53 -26.00 -1.52 4.74
N GLU A 54 -27.07 -1.31 4.00
CA GLU A 54 -28.26 -2.16 3.99
C GLU A 54 -28.14 -3.33 3.02
N ASP A 55 -27.65 -3.06 1.79
CA ASP A 55 -27.45 -4.05 0.72
C ASP A 55 -25.95 -4.27 0.45
N LEU A 56 -25.30 -5.01 1.33
CA LEU A 56 -23.86 -5.28 1.21
C LEU A 56 -23.51 -6.03 -0.09
N ASP A 57 -24.35 -6.96 -0.53
CA ASP A 57 -24.16 -7.71 -1.78
C ASP A 57 -24.24 -6.79 -2.99
N GLY A 58 -25.27 -5.95 -3.04
CA GLY A 58 -25.45 -4.97 -4.10
C GLY A 58 -24.29 -3.98 -4.18
N PHE A 59 -23.94 -3.39 -3.03
CA PHE A 59 -22.88 -2.37 -2.97
C PHE A 59 -21.50 -2.93 -3.36
N TRP A 60 -21.03 -4.00 -2.71
CA TRP A 60 -19.71 -4.54 -2.99
C TRP A 60 -19.62 -5.21 -4.36
N GLY A 61 -20.71 -5.81 -4.83
CA GLY A 61 -20.82 -6.28 -6.22
C GLY A 61 -20.79 -5.16 -7.23
N ALA A 62 -21.33 -3.97 -6.90
CA ALA A 62 -21.22 -2.77 -7.72
C ALA A 62 -19.78 -2.23 -7.72
N VAL A 63 -19.11 -2.15 -6.58
CA VAL A 63 -17.68 -1.76 -6.48
C VAL A 63 -16.82 -2.68 -7.34
N TRP A 64 -16.98 -4.01 -7.21
CA TRP A 64 -16.26 -4.98 -8.06
C TRP A 64 -16.43 -4.69 -9.56
N SER A 65 -17.67 -4.47 -9.99
CA SER A 65 -18.00 -4.30 -11.41
C SER A 65 -17.60 -2.93 -11.94
N TYR A 66 -17.80 -1.86 -11.16
CA TYR A 66 -17.45 -0.49 -11.55
C TYR A 66 -15.96 -0.31 -11.78
N PHE A 67 -15.15 -0.91 -10.92
CA PHE A 67 -13.69 -0.88 -11.08
C PHE A 67 -13.14 -1.97 -12.00
N ASP A 68 -13.99 -2.78 -12.60
CA ASP A 68 -13.58 -3.86 -13.52
C ASP A 68 -12.42 -4.70 -12.95
N VAL A 69 -12.63 -5.26 -11.75
CA VAL A 69 -11.58 -6.02 -11.03
C VAL A 69 -11.07 -7.18 -11.87
N LEU A 70 -9.75 -7.22 -12.10
CA LEU A 70 -9.10 -8.32 -12.80
C LEU A 70 -9.07 -9.55 -11.90
N ALA A 71 -9.66 -10.64 -12.37
CA ALA A 71 -9.70 -11.93 -11.68
C ALA A 71 -9.69 -13.08 -12.71
N SER A 72 -8.89 -14.10 -12.46
CA SER A 72 -8.82 -15.31 -13.31
C SER A 72 -9.99 -16.25 -13.10
N ALA A 73 -10.69 -16.15 -11.96
CA ALA A 73 -11.93 -16.83 -11.66
C ALA A 73 -12.92 -15.86 -11.02
N ARG A 74 -14.18 -15.88 -11.50
CA ARG A 74 -15.25 -15.04 -10.96
C ARG A 74 -15.80 -15.63 -9.66
N PRO A 75 -16.25 -14.78 -8.72
CA PRO A 75 -16.92 -15.25 -7.50
C PRO A 75 -18.28 -15.90 -7.80
N SER A 76 -18.67 -16.86 -6.98
CA SER A 76 -20.01 -17.46 -7.03
C SER A 76 -21.09 -16.63 -6.28
N ALA A 77 -20.66 -15.76 -5.35
CA ALA A 77 -21.49 -14.83 -4.61
C ALA A 77 -20.63 -13.61 -4.19
N VAL A 78 -21.27 -12.54 -3.74
CA VAL A 78 -20.58 -11.38 -3.15
C VAL A 78 -20.30 -11.64 -1.67
N LEU A 79 -21.32 -11.96 -0.89
CA LEU A 79 -21.22 -12.30 0.53
C LEU A 79 -21.97 -13.62 0.78
N ALA A 80 -21.24 -14.73 0.89
CA ALA A 80 -21.82 -16.03 1.11
C ALA A 80 -22.17 -16.31 2.58
N GLU A 81 -21.40 -15.75 3.50
CA GLU A 81 -21.62 -15.87 4.94
C GLU A 81 -21.48 -14.51 5.62
N ARG A 82 -22.56 -14.05 6.26
CA ARG A 82 -22.61 -12.78 6.98
C ARG A 82 -22.39 -13.02 8.47
N ALA A 83 -21.12 -13.12 8.86
CA ALA A 83 -20.70 -13.32 10.24
C ALA A 83 -19.58 -12.34 10.63
N MET A 84 -19.47 -12.02 11.92
CA MET A 84 -18.39 -11.20 12.48
C MET A 84 -17.88 -11.84 13.78
N PRO A 85 -16.66 -12.39 13.80
CA PRO A 85 -15.73 -12.59 12.67
C PRO A 85 -16.15 -13.79 11.78
N GLY A 86 -15.57 -13.86 10.58
CA GLY A 86 -15.70 -15.04 9.71
C GLY A 86 -16.56 -14.81 8.47
N ALA A 87 -16.88 -13.56 8.10
CA ALA A 87 -17.58 -13.26 6.87
C ALA A 87 -16.85 -13.83 5.64
N VAL A 88 -17.59 -14.47 4.72
CA VAL A 88 -17.06 -15.08 3.51
C VAL A 88 -17.41 -14.21 2.30
N TRP A 89 -16.44 -13.42 1.87
CA TRP A 89 -16.55 -12.49 0.76
C TRP A 89 -16.03 -13.10 -0.55
N PHE A 90 -16.74 -12.90 -1.64
CA PHE A 90 -16.37 -13.26 -3.02
C PHE A 90 -15.81 -14.69 -3.15
N PRO A 91 -16.52 -15.73 -2.62
CA PRO A 91 -16.06 -17.11 -2.65
C PRO A 91 -15.80 -17.57 -4.10
N GLY A 92 -14.71 -18.29 -4.29
CA GLY A 92 -14.27 -18.80 -5.59
C GLY A 92 -13.53 -17.79 -6.47
N ALA A 93 -13.53 -16.50 -6.13
CA ALA A 93 -12.74 -15.51 -6.85
C ALA A 93 -11.24 -15.78 -6.67
N ARG A 94 -10.49 -15.62 -7.77
CA ARG A 94 -9.02 -15.70 -7.77
C ARG A 94 -8.46 -14.48 -8.48
N LEU A 95 -7.59 -13.75 -7.80
CA LEU A 95 -7.03 -12.47 -8.25
C LEU A 95 -5.63 -12.23 -7.70
N ASN A 96 -4.99 -11.15 -8.14
CA ASN A 96 -3.75 -10.66 -7.55
C ASN A 96 -3.82 -9.14 -7.39
N LEU A 97 -3.46 -8.63 -6.21
CA LEU A 97 -3.47 -7.18 -5.96
C LEU A 97 -2.46 -6.46 -6.85
N ALA A 98 -1.23 -6.99 -6.99
CA ALA A 98 -0.20 -6.32 -7.80
C ALA A 98 -0.60 -6.24 -9.29
N GLU A 99 -1.28 -7.24 -9.84
CA GLU A 99 -1.83 -7.21 -11.19
C GLU A 99 -2.83 -6.07 -11.36
N ASN A 100 -3.77 -5.92 -10.42
CA ASN A 100 -4.78 -4.87 -10.44
C ASN A 100 -4.16 -3.48 -10.24
N VAL A 101 -3.15 -3.34 -9.40
CA VAL A 101 -2.43 -2.08 -9.17
C VAL A 101 -1.64 -1.68 -10.42
N LEU A 102 -0.91 -2.62 -11.03
CA LEU A 102 -0.01 -2.33 -12.14
C LEU A 102 -0.71 -2.24 -13.50
N ARG A 103 -2.00 -2.66 -13.61
CA ARG A 103 -2.76 -2.53 -14.87
C ARG A 103 -2.89 -1.08 -15.36
N HIS A 104 -2.80 -0.12 -14.45
CA HIS A 104 -2.88 1.31 -14.74
C HIS A 104 -1.51 1.96 -14.95
N ALA A 105 -0.41 1.21 -14.78
CA ALA A 105 0.94 1.71 -15.01
C ALA A 105 1.14 2.00 -16.51
N ARG A 106 1.24 3.29 -16.84
CA ARG A 106 1.44 3.76 -18.22
C ARG A 106 2.93 3.94 -18.46
N ASP A 107 3.40 3.51 -19.62
CA ASP A 107 4.82 3.38 -19.95
C ASP A 107 5.68 4.62 -19.66
N ASP A 108 5.20 5.79 -20.01
CA ASP A 108 5.93 7.06 -19.98
C ASP A 108 5.56 7.98 -18.80
N ARG A 109 4.51 7.66 -18.03
CA ARG A 109 4.07 8.48 -16.90
C ARG A 109 4.81 8.08 -15.62
N PRO A 110 5.17 9.06 -14.76
CA PRO A 110 5.64 8.76 -13.43
C PRO A 110 4.63 7.94 -12.64
N ALA A 111 5.05 6.79 -12.10
CA ALA A 111 4.26 6.00 -11.17
C ALA A 111 4.69 6.26 -9.73
N VAL A 112 6.00 6.27 -9.47
CA VAL A 112 6.58 6.55 -8.16
C VAL A 112 7.63 7.63 -8.29
N VAL A 113 7.54 8.65 -7.43
CA VAL A 113 8.56 9.69 -7.27
C VAL A 113 9.19 9.53 -5.90
N GLY A 114 10.50 9.27 -5.86
CA GLY A 114 11.27 9.14 -4.63
C GLY A 114 12.02 10.42 -4.31
N ILE A 115 11.88 10.89 -3.09
CA ILE A 115 12.58 12.06 -2.55
C ILE A 115 13.27 11.67 -1.26
N SER A 116 14.53 12.09 -1.07
CA SER A 116 15.25 11.88 0.16
C SER A 116 16.17 13.06 0.49
N GLU A 117 16.73 13.10 1.70
CA GLU A 117 17.65 14.18 2.12
C GLU A 117 19.02 14.14 1.40
N HIS A 118 19.41 13.02 0.82
CA HIS A 118 20.79 12.82 0.36
C HIS A 118 20.92 12.26 -1.05
N ARG A 119 19.81 11.86 -1.66
CA ARG A 119 19.81 11.36 -3.05
C ARG A 119 19.09 12.32 -3.96
N GLU A 120 19.48 12.31 -5.21
CA GLU A 120 18.72 13.00 -6.25
C GLU A 120 17.29 12.45 -6.34
N ARG A 121 16.39 13.29 -6.81
CA ARG A 121 15.01 12.91 -7.05
C ARG A 121 14.93 11.74 -8.05
N GLU A 122 14.40 10.63 -7.60
CA GLU A 122 14.21 9.41 -8.40
C GLU A 122 12.80 9.38 -9.00
N VAL A 123 12.66 8.90 -10.23
CA VAL A 123 11.36 8.68 -10.86
C VAL A 123 11.33 7.29 -11.46
N LEU A 124 10.40 6.47 -10.99
CA LEU A 124 10.03 5.25 -11.68
C LEU A 124 8.82 5.55 -12.57
N THR A 125 8.99 5.38 -13.87
CA THR A 125 7.85 5.37 -14.81
C THR A 125 6.99 4.12 -14.59
N GLY A 126 5.80 4.08 -15.18
CA GLY A 126 4.97 2.88 -15.17
C GLY A 126 5.72 1.66 -15.70
N ARG A 127 6.48 1.83 -16.79
CA ARG A 127 7.34 0.79 -17.38
C ARG A 127 8.41 0.32 -16.40
N ASP A 128 9.13 1.26 -15.76
CA ASP A 128 10.18 0.92 -14.81
C ASP A 128 9.63 0.15 -13.62
N LEU A 129 8.49 0.59 -13.08
CA LEU A 129 7.84 -0.07 -11.96
C LEU A 129 7.43 -1.51 -12.32
N VAL A 130 6.75 -1.72 -13.46
CA VAL A 130 6.34 -3.05 -13.92
C VAL A 130 7.56 -3.95 -14.13
N ARG A 131 8.61 -3.44 -14.80
CA ARG A 131 9.85 -4.17 -15.05
C ARG A 131 10.55 -4.59 -13.76
N GLN A 132 10.75 -3.67 -12.83
CA GLN A 132 11.44 -3.97 -11.56
C GLN A 132 10.63 -4.93 -10.69
N VAL A 133 9.30 -4.77 -10.63
CA VAL A 133 8.41 -5.71 -9.92
C VAL A 133 8.46 -7.10 -10.56
N ALA A 134 8.43 -7.20 -11.88
CA ALA A 134 8.51 -8.49 -12.58
C ALA A 134 9.85 -9.18 -12.36
N SER A 135 10.96 -8.41 -12.41
CA SER A 135 12.32 -8.92 -12.16
C SER A 135 12.42 -9.45 -10.73
N LEU A 136 12.11 -8.65 -9.72
CA LEU A 136 12.21 -9.06 -8.32
C LEU A 136 11.26 -10.23 -8.01
N ALA A 137 10.05 -10.26 -8.57
CA ALA A 137 9.12 -11.38 -8.39
C ALA A 137 9.68 -12.68 -9.01
N GLY A 138 10.40 -12.59 -10.13
CA GLY A 138 11.13 -13.69 -10.72
C GLY A 138 12.22 -14.23 -9.79
N GLU A 139 13.03 -13.34 -9.23
CA GLU A 139 14.10 -13.68 -8.30
C GLU A 139 13.57 -14.26 -6.98
N LEU A 140 12.47 -13.71 -6.42
CA LEU A 140 11.82 -14.30 -5.25
C LEU A 140 11.39 -15.75 -5.50
N ARG A 141 10.83 -16.05 -6.68
CA ARG A 141 10.51 -17.44 -7.08
C ARG A 141 11.76 -18.30 -7.23
N ALA A 142 12.84 -17.77 -7.78
CA ALA A 142 14.13 -18.47 -7.89
C ALA A 142 14.73 -18.79 -6.52
N MET A 143 14.55 -17.91 -5.52
CA MET A 143 14.88 -18.14 -4.11
C MET A 143 13.97 -19.19 -3.43
N GLY A 144 12.93 -19.70 -4.13
CA GLY A 144 11.99 -20.68 -3.60
C GLY A 144 10.84 -20.11 -2.80
N VAL A 145 10.58 -18.79 -2.89
CA VAL A 145 9.41 -18.15 -2.28
C VAL A 145 8.13 -18.62 -2.98
N ARG A 146 7.15 -19.03 -2.20
CA ARG A 146 5.84 -19.56 -2.66
C ARG A 146 4.69 -18.74 -2.11
N PRO A 147 3.48 -18.87 -2.67
CA PRO A 147 2.28 -18.29 -2.07
C PRO A 147 2.14 -18.65 -0.60
N GLY A 148 1.89 -17.65 0.24
CA GLY A 148 1.79 -17.80 1.69
C GLY A 148 3.11 -17.73 2.47
N ASP A 149 4.28 -17.74 1.81
CA ASP A 149 5.55 -17.42 2.47
C ASP A 149 5.59 -15.93 2.86
N ARG A 150 6.36 -15.60 3.89
CA ARG A 150 6.48 -14.21 4.36
C ARG A 150 7.79 -13.62 3.89
N VAL A 151 7.68 -12.43 3.31
CA VAL A 151 8.78 -11.56 2.93
C VAL A 151 8.76 -10.36 3.86
N ALA A 152 9.76 -10.23 4.72
CA ALA A 152 9.89 -9.13 5.65
C ALA A 152 10.84 -8.06 5.13
N ALA A 153 10.59 -6.81 5.49
CA ALA A 153 11.44 -5.69 5.11
C ALA A 153 11.75 -4.76 6.29
N TYR A 154 12.97 -4.26 6.31
CA TYR A 154 13.46 -3.22 7.22
C TYR A 154 13.93 -2.04 6.36
N LEU A 155 12.95 -1.29 5.83
CA LEU A 155 13.14 -0.29 4.77
C LEU A 155 12.47 1.04 5.11
N PRO A 156 13.07 2.18 4.73
CA PRO A 156 12.42 3.49 4.80
C PRO A 156 11.40 3.67 3.67
N ASN A 157 10.73 4.83 3.64
CA ASN A 157 9.73 5.16 2.61
C ASN A 157 10.41 5.59 1.29
N ILE A 158 10.87 4.61 0.53
CA ILE A 158 11.61 4.75 -0.73
C ILE A 158 10.95 3.94 -1.85
N PRO A 159 11.21 4.23 -3.14
CA PRO A 159 10.66 3.50 -4.28
C PRO A 159 10.92 1.99 -4.23
N GLN A 160 12.10 1.58 -3.74
CA GLN A 160 12.47 0.16 -3.61
C GLN A 160 11.56 -0.61 -2.66
N ALA A 161 11.02 0.04 -1.61
CA ALA A 161 10.04 -0.58 -0.72
C ALA A 161 8.69 -0.83 -1.45
N VAL A 162 8.30 0.09 -2.34
CA VAL A 162 7.09 -0.07 -3.19
C VAL A 162 7.26 -1.25 -4.16
N VAL A 163 8.42 -1.32 -4.83
CA VAL A 163 8.75 -2.45 -5.73
C VAL A 163 8.72 -3.77 -4.98
N ALA A 164 9.33 -3.83 -3.78
CA ALA A 164 9.42 -5.04 -2.96
C ALA A 164 8.04 -5.53 -2.48
N LEU A 165 7.15 -4.62 -2.04
CA LEU A 165 5.76 -4.96 -1.68
C LEU A 165 5.01 -5.56 -2.88
N LEU A 166 5.06 -4.87 -4.03
CA LEU A 166 4.33 -5.32 -5.23
C LEU A 166 4.90 -6.62 -5.79
N ALA A 167 6.22 -6.83 -5.76
CA ALA A 167 6.85 -8.08 -6.16
C ALA A 167 6.45 -9.25 -5.23
N THR A 168 6.40 -9.01 -3.92
CA THR A 168 5.92 -9.98 -2.93
C THR A 168 4.47 -10.36 -3.20
N ALA A 169 3.59 -9.37 -3.42
CA ALA A 169 2.19 -9.60 -3.77
C ALA A 169 2.05 -10.35 -5.12
N ALA A 170 2.89 -10.04 -6.13
CA ALA A 170 2.88 -10.71 -7.42
C ALA A 170 3.19 -12.22 -7.33
N VAL A 171 3.97 -12.64 -6.35
CA VAL A 171 4.27 -14.06 -6.05
C VAL A 171 3.16 -14.73 -5.22
N GLY A 172 2.23 -13.94 -4.64
CA GLY A 172 1.25 -14.44 -3.65
C GLY A 172 1.86 -14.66 -2.27
N ALA A 173 3.06 -14.13 -2.02
CA ALA A 173 3.68 -14.11 -0.70
C ALA A 173 3.13 -12.97 0.16
N ILE A 174 3.37 -13.05 1.46
CA ILE A 174 2.82 -12.13 2.46
C ILE A 174 3.88 -11.10 2.86
N TRP A 175 3.57 -9.83 2.66
CA TRP A 175 4.45 -8.73 3.00
C TRP A 175 4.36 -8.32 4.47
N SER A 176 5.48 -7.92 5.07
CA SER A 176 5.51 -7.19 6.35
C SER A 176 6.70 -6.26 6.39
N CYS A 177 6.54 -5.04 6.91
CA CYS A 177 7.61 -4.06 6.94
C CYS A 177 7.72 -3.37 8.31
N CYS A 178 8.96 -3.16 8.75
CA CYS A 178 9.34 -2.24 9.81
C CYS A 178 10.20 -1.13 9.23
N ALA A 179 10.04 0.09 9.73
CA ALA A 179 10.90 1.20 9.35
C ALA A 179 12.28 1.08 10.02
N PRO A 180 13.35 1.60 9.41
CA PRO A 180 14.71 1.40 9.89
C PRO A 180 15.07 2.23 11.13
N ASP A 181 14.16 3.04 11.64
CA ASP A 181 14.24 3.72 12.93
C ASP A 181 13.78 2.85 14.12
N PHE A 182 13.18 1.69 13.85
CA PHE A 182 12.85 0.73 14.90
C PHE A 182 14.13 0.04 15.42
N GLY A 183 14.24 -0.07 16.75
CA GLY A 183 15.32 -0.86 17.36
C GLY A 183 15.17 -2.36 17.09
N THR A 184 16.30 -3.09 17.16
CA THR A 184 16.38 -4.54 16.87
C THR A 184 15.30 -5.34 17.58
N ASP A 185 15.12 -5.16 18.89
CA ASP A 185 14.10 -5.89 19.67
C ASP A 185 12.69 -5.65 19.14
N GLY A 186 12.36 -4.39 18.84
CA GLY A 186 11.06 -4.03 18.31
C GLY A 186 10.77 -4.67 16.94
N VAL A 187 11.79 -4.87 16.11
CA VAL A 187 11.68 -5.59 14.83
C VAL A 187 11.54 -7.10 15.08
N LEU A 188 12.36 -7.67 15.95
CA LEU A 188 12.33 -9.10 16.29
C LEU A 188 11.01 -9.52 16.94
N ASP A 189 10.42 -8.69 17.81
CA ASP A 189 9.09 -8.92 18.41
C ASP A 189 7.98 -9.10 17.36
N ARG A 190 8.17 -8.52 16.19
CA ARG A 190 7.24 -8.63 15.05
C ARG A 190 7.59 -9.79 14.15
N PHE A 191 8.82 -9.84 13.66
CA PHE A 191 9.19 -10.77 12.61
C PHE A 191 9.33 -12.22 13.08
N ARG A 192 9.63 -12.48 14.37
CA ARG A 192 9.59 -13.82 14.93
C ARG A 192 8.20 -14.45 14.90
N GLN A 193 7.14 -13.64 14.99
CA GLN A 193 5.76 -14.13 14.92
C GLN A 193 5.36 -14.67 13.54
N ILE A 194 6.05 -14.19 12.49
CA ILE A 194 5.67 -14.51 11.10
C ILE A 194 6.69 -15.38 10.38
N GLU A 195 7.85 -15.63 10.99
CA GLU A 195 8.89 -16.52 10.43
C GLU A 195 9.20 -16.24 8.95
N PRO A 196 9.73 -15.07 8.60
CA PRO A 196 9.94 -14.68 7.20
C PRO A 196 11.03 -15.56 6.55
N THR A 197 10.86 -15.85 5.25
CA THR A 197 11.83 -16.62 4.46
C THR A 197 12.86 -15.73 3.77
N VAL A 198 12.50 -14.48 3.50
CA VAL A 198 13.36 -13.44 2.93
C VAL A 198 13.29 -12.19 3.81
N LEU A 199 14.45 -11.59 4.07
CA LEU A 199 14.56 -10.31 4.76
C LEU A 199 15.23 -9.30 3.82
N LEU A 200 14.51 -8.22 3.46
CA LEU A 200 15.08 -7.06 2.79
C LEU A 200 15.48 -6.04 3.85
N GLY A 201 16.62 -5.39 3.68
CA GLY A 201 17.05 -4.31 4.57
C GLY A 201 17.79 -3.23 3.81
N VAL A 202 17.83 -2.04 4.37
CA VAL A 202 18.60 -0.91 3.85
C VAL A 202 20.00 -0.90 4.46
N ASP A 203 20.99 -0.45 3.70
CA ASP A 203 22.35 -0.21 4.22
C ASP A 203 22.40 0.94 5.24
N GLY A 204 21.49 1.89 5.11
CA GLY A 204 21.32 3.03 5.98
C GLY A 204 20.43 4.09 5.36
N TYR A 205 20.22 5.19 6.07
CA TYR A 205 19.43 6.34 5.63
C TYR A 205 19.96 7.63 6.23
N ARG A 206 19.54 8.80 5.71
CA ARG A 206 19.85 10.10 6.30
C ARG A 206 18.63 10.71 6.95
N PHE A 207 18.78 11.20 8.17
CA PHE A 207 17.70 11.87 8.88
C PHE A 207 18.18 13.10 9.62
N GLY A 208 17.63 14.26 9.26
CA GLY A 208 18.04 15.56 9.82
C GLY A 208 19.51 15.89 9.56
N GLY A 209 20.03 15.52 8.39
CA GLY A 209 21.42 15.73 7.99
C GLY A 209 22.44 14.75 8.58
N ARG A 210 21.98 13.68 9.30
CA ARG A 210 22.83 12.66 9.90
C ARG A 210 22.68 11.33 9.21
N ASP A 211 23.81 10.70 8.87
CA ASP A 211 23.84 9.36 8.33
C ASP A 211 23.61 8.34 9.46
N VAL A 212 22.73 7.38 9.19
CA VAL A 212 22.38 6.31 10.12
C VAL A 212 22.61 4.97 9.42
N GLU A 213 23.73 4.32 9.75
CA GLU A 213 24.11 3.01 9.21
C GLU A 213 23.18 1.91 9.76
N ARG A 214 22.87 0.90 8.93
CA ARG A 214 21.96 -0.20 9.32
C ARG A 214 22.44 -1.60 8.94
N LEU A 215 23.61 -1.73 8.31
CA LEU A 215 24.13 -3.05 7.93
C LEU A 215 24.37 -3.98 9.13
N ASP A 216 24.93 -3.46 10.24
CA ASP A 216 25.13 -4.27 11.45
C ASP A 216 23.81 -4.71 12.05
N THR A 217 22.83 -3.80 12.11
CA THR A 217 21.47 -4.14 12.57
C THR A 217 20.82 -5.20 11.68
N LEU A 218 20.96 -5.07 10.35
CA LEU A 218 20.43 -6.04 9.40
C LEU A 218 21.07 -7.42 9.57
N ALA A 219 22.38 -7.47 9.80
CA ALA A 219 23.12 -8.71 10.07
C ALA A 219 22.62 -9.37 11.37
N GLU A 220 22.43 -8.58 12.43
CA GLU A 220 21.87 -9.03 13.71
C GLU A 220 20.45 -9.60 13.53
N LEU A 221 19.56 -8.88 12.82
CA LEU A 221 18.22 -9.34 12.52
C LEU A 221 18.21 -10.65 11.74
N SER A 222 19.05 -10.74 10.71
CA SER A 222 19.18 -11.96 9.90
C SER A 222 19.64 -13.17 10.73
N ALA A 223 20.63 -12.97 11.59
CA ALA A 223 21.12 -14.03 12.48
C ALA A 223 20.10 -14.46 13.55
N ALA A 224 19.27 -13.53 14.04
CA ALA A 224 18.27 -13.77 15.07
C ALA A 224 16.93 -14.34 14.54
N LEU A 225 16.77 -14.45 13.20
CA LEU A 225 15.60 -14.98 12.52
C LEU A 225 15.96 -16.27 11.75
N PRO A 226 15.91 -17.45 12.38
CA PRO A 226 16.39 -18.70 11.76
C PRO A 226 15.58 -19.15 10.54
N SER A 227 14.39 -18.59 10.32
CA SER A 227 13.56 -18.83 9.14
C SER A 227 14.06 -18.10 7.89
N VAL A 228 14.87 -17.04 8.04
CA VAL A 228 15.43 -16.25 6.93
C VAL A 228 16.48 -17.09 6.20
N ARG A 229 16.25 -17.32 4.92
CA ARG A 229 17.15 -18.04 4.02
C ARG A 229 17.94 -17.10 3.10
N HIS A 230 17.38 -15.93 2.82
CA HIS A 230 18.00 -14.93 1.95
C HIS A 230 17.86 -13.55 2.56
N THR A 231 18.95 -12.79 2.57
CA THR A 231 18.99 -11.39 2.96
C THR A 231 19.30 -10.55 1.72
N VAL A 232 18.48 -9.53 1.47
CA VAL A 232 18.62 -8.60 0.35
C VAL A 232 18.93 -7.21 0.90
N VAL A 233 19.96 -6.56 0.38
CA VAL A 233 20.37 -5.21 0.77
C VAL A 233 19.95 -4.21 -0.30
N VAL A 234 19.30 -3.14 0.11
CA VAL A 234 19.04 -1.93 -0.68
C VAL A 234 20.13 -0.92 -0.35
N GLU A 235 20.95 -0.57 -1.35
CA GLU A 235 22.04 0.39 -1.23
C GLU A 235 21.48 1.82 -1.33
N HIS A 236 20.88 2.30 -0.25
CA HIS A 236 20.22 3.59 -0.19
C HIS A 236 21.12 4.71 0.35
N LEU A 237 21.82 4.47 1.46
CA LEU A 237 22.74 5.48 2.03
C LEU A 237 23.99 5.63 1.16
N ARG A 238 24.51 4.53 0.62
CA ARG A 238 25.73 4.49 -0.19
C ARG A 238 25.45 3.83 -1.53
N ALA A 239 25.17 4.64 -2.55
CA ALA A 239 24.95 4.13 -3.90
C ALA A 239 26.17 3.33 -4.41
N GLY A 240 25.91 2.13 -4.97
CA GLY A 240 26.94 1.26 -5.53
C GLY A 240 27.84 0.58 -4.49
N GLY A 241 27.40 0.51 -3.24
CA GLY A 241 28.03 -0.28 -2.20
C GLY A 241 28.06 -1.78 -2.54
N THR A 242 28.99 -2.53 -1.95
CA THR A 242 28.99 -3.99 -2.04
C THR A 242 28.21 -4.55 -0.85
N PRO A 243 27.15 -5.36 -1.08
CA PRO A 243 26.47 -6.02 0.01
C PRO A 243 27.41 -6.87 0.88
N PRO A 244 27.14 -7.04 2.17
CA PRO A 244 27.89 -7.95 3.02
C PRO A 244 27.92 -9.37 2.44
N ALA A 245 28.97 -10.13 2.78
CA ALA A 245 29.11 -11.51 2.31
C ALA A 245 27.86 -12.36 2.64
N GLY A 246 27.31 -13.02 1.64
CA GLY A 246 26.08 -13.82 1.75
C GLY A 246 24.76 -13.05 1.59
N ALA A 247 24.80 -11.72 1.48
CA ALA A 247 23.63 -10.92 1.13
C ALA A 247 23.58 -10.63 -0.38
N LEU A 248 22.37 -10.45 -0.91
CA LEU A 248 22.09 -10.13 -2.32
C LEU A 248 21.88 -8.62 -2.49
N SER A 249 22.33 -8.07 -3.62
CA SER A 249 22.05 -6.68 -3.97
C SER A 249 20.64 -6.55 -4.55
N PHE A 250 19.86 -5.61 -4.03
CA PHE A 250 18.54 -5.29 -4.58
C PHE A 250 18.64 -4.84 -6.04
N ASP A 251 19.59 -3.97 -6.36
CA ASP A 251 19.78 -3.42 -7.71
C ASP A 251 20.07 -4.53 -8.73
N ALA A 252 20.85 -5.56 -8.32
CA ALA A 252 21.09 -6.72 -9.17
C ALA A 252 19.81 -7.55 -9.42
N LEU A 253 18.94 -7.69 -8.40
CA LEU A 253 17.71 -8.46 -8.51
C LEU A 253 16.64 -7.76 -9.36
N VAL A 254 16.67 -6.44 -9.50
CA VAL A 254 15.72 -5.66 -10.31
C VAL A 254 16.24 -5.30 -11.70
N ALA A 255 17.46 -5.73 -12.06
CA ALA A 255 18.10 -5.38 -13.32
C ALA A 255 17.50 -6.10 -14.56
N GLY A 256 16.79 -7.21 -14.36
CA GLY A 256 16.17 -7.99 -15.43
C GLY A 256 14.96 -7.31 -16.07
N ASP A 257 14.49 -7.90 -17.17
CA ASP A 257 13.29 -7.47 -17.90
C ASP A 257 12.43 -8.69 -18.31
N PRO A 258 12.03 -9.56 -17.35
CA PRO A 258 11.16 -10.68 -17.65
C PRO A 258 9.70 -10.21 -17.84
N PRO A 259 8.87 -10.97 -18.56
CA PRO A 259 7.45 -10.68 -18.65
C PRO A 259 6.79 -10.76 -17.26
N PRO A 260 5.85 -9.85 -16.95
CA PRO A 260 5.13 -9.89 -15.67
C PRO A 260 4.35 -11.19 -15.50
N ARG A 261 4.41 -11.76 -14.31
CA ARG A 261 3.64 -12.94 -13.91
C ARG A 261 3.07 -12.75 -12.53
N TYR A 262 1.75 -12.89 -12.40
CA TYR A 262 1.00 -12.71 -11.16
C TYR A 262 0.37 -14.02 -10.72
N GLU A 263 0.66 -14.45 -9.50
CA GLU A 263 0.05 -15.64 -8.90
C GLU A 263 -1.39 -15.35 -8.54
N GLN A 264 -2.32 -16.11 -9.11
CA GLN A 264 -3.74 -15.95 -8.83
C GLN A 264 -4.10 -16.66 -7.54
N VAL A 265 -4.46 -15.90 -6.52
CA VAL A 265 -4.75 -16.40 -5.17
C VAL A 265 -6.24 -16.23 -4.81
N PRO A 266 -6.79 -16.98 -3.85
CA PRO A 266 -8.14 -16.74 -3.34
C PRO A 266 -8.35 -15.31 -2.86
N PHE A 267 -9.60 -14.83 -2.88
CA PHE A 267 -9.97 -13.47 -2.45
C PHE A 267 -9.47 -13.14 -1.03
N ASP A 268 -9.59 -14.10 -0.13
CA ASP A 268 -9.22 -14.01 1.28
C ASP A 268 -7.74 -14.34 1.57
N HIS A 269 -6.94 -14.65 0.53
CA HIS A 269 -5.53 -14.97 0.71
C HIS A 269 -4.79 -13.80 1.35
N PRO A 270 -3.97 -14.03 2.40
CA PRO A 270 -3.22 -13.00 3.08
C PRO A 270 -2.29 -12.23 2.13
N LEU A 271 -2.33 -10.89 2.21
CA LEU A 271 -1.52 -9.96 1.43
C LEU A 271 -0.36 -9.40 2.24
N TRP A 272 -0.69 -8.87 3.43
CA TRP A 272 0.29 -8.30 4.33
C TRP A 272 -0.09 -8.43 5.79
N ILE A 273 0.91 -8.32 6.64
CA ILE A 273 0.77 -8.31 8.10
C ILE A 273 1.31 -6.98 8.62
N LEU A 274 0.45 -6.24 9.29
CA LEU A 274 0.75 -5.02 10.02
C LEU A 274 0.66 -5.28 11.52
N TYR A 275 1.18 -4.36 12.34
CA TYR A 275 1.19 -4.54 13.78
C TYR A 275 0.56 -3.34 14.48
N SER A 276 -0.31 -3.63 15.45
CA SER A 276 -0.76 -2.64 16.42
C SER A 276 0.09 -2.72 17.67
N SER A 277 0.30 -1.58 18.34
CA SER A 277 1.10 -1.50 19.57
C SER A 277 0.52 -2.28 20.75
N GLY A 278 -0.75 -2.71 20.67
CA GLY A 278 -1.42 -3.47 21.73
C GLY A 278 -1.34 -2.82 23.11
N THR A 279 -2.34 -2.97 23.93
CA THR A 279 -2.34 -2.46 25.32
C THR A 279 -1.62 -3.42 26.29
N THR A 280 -1.15 -4.58 25.83
CA THR A 280 -0.71 -5.71 26.67
C THR A 280 0.69 -6.24 26.34
N GLY A 281 1.59 -5.44 25.75
CA GLY A 281 3.01 -5.84 25.55
C GLY A 281 3.36 -6.15 24.10
N VAL A 282 3.42 -7.40 23.67
CA VAL A 282 3.87 -7.79 22.33
C VAL A 282 2.94 -7.25 21.24
N PRO A 283 3.48 -6.65 20.16
CA PRO A 283 2.67 -6.17 19.03
C PRO A 283 1.81 -7.26 18.43
N LYS A 284 0.53 -6.95 18.14
CA LYS A 284 -0.42 -7.89 17.56
C LYS A 284 -0.43 -7.78 16.05
N GLY A 285 -0.24 -8.89 15.34
CA GLY A 285 -0.34 -8.95 13.89
C GLY A 285 -1.78 -8.81 13.40
N ILE A 286 -1.99 -7.92 12.43
CA ILE A 286 -3.25 -7.71 11.71
C ILE A 286 -3.03 -8.14 10.27
N VAL A 287 -3.78 -9.13 9.83
CA VAL A 287 -3.66 -9.73 8.49
C VAL A 287 -4.75 -9.17 7.59
N HIS A 288 -4.37 -8.63 6.44
CA HIS A 288 -5.29 -8.21 5.41
C HIS A 288 -5.17 -9.09 4.16
N SER A 289 -6.26 -9.27 3.42
CA SER A 289 -6.31 -10.10 2.23
C SER A 289 -6.15 -9.31 0.92
N HIS A 290 -5.75 -10.01 -0.16
CA HIS A 290 -5.63 -9.43 -1.50
C HIS A 290 -6.93 -8.79 -1.98
N GLY A 291 -8.04 -9.53 -1.92
CA GLY A 291 -9.33 -9.06 -2.42
C GLY A 291 -9.94 -7.98 -1.54
N GLY A 292 -9.89 -8.17 -0.21
CA GLY A 292 -10.43 -7.21 0.75
C GLY A 292 -9.79 -5.84 0.61
N ILE A 293 -8.45 -5.80 0.58
CA ILE A 293 -7.70 -4.54 0.41
C ILE A 293 -7.93 -3.94 -0.98
N LEU A 294 -7.94 -4.75 -2.02
CA LEU A 294 -8.15 -4.22 -3.36
C LEU A 294 -9.48 -3.45 -3.47
N LEU A 295 -10.58 -4.04 -3.05
CA LEU A 295 -11.89 -3.39 -3.13
C LEU A 295 -11.99 -2.18 -2.19
N GLU A 296 -11.53 -2.33 -0.94
CA GLU A 296 -11.58 -1.25 0.05
C GLU A 296 -10.76 -0.04 -0.40
N HIS A 297 -9.55 -0.27 -0.95
CA HIS A 297 -8.69 0.82 -1.37
C HIS A 297 -9.11 1.44 -2.71
N LEU A 298 -9.64 0.66 -3.66
CA LEU A 298 -10.26 1.22 -4.87
C LEU A 298 -11.42 2.16 -4.50
N LYS A 299 -12.32 1.70 -3.61
CA LYS A 299 -13.41 2.52 -3.09
C LYS A 299 -12.88 3.77 -2.39
N SER A 300 -11.91 3.62 -1.49
CA SER A 300 -11.38 4.73 -0.69
C SER A 300 -10.69 5.78 -1.56
N HIS A 301 -9.78 5.36 -2.43
CA HIS A 301 -9.06 6.30 -3.30
C HIS A 301 -9.99 7.01 -4.28
N ALA A 302 -10.78 6.25 -5.05
CA ALA A 302 -11.61 6.85 -6.07
C ALA A 302 -12.83 7.57 -5.49
N LEU A 303 -13.58 6.94 -4.58
CA LEU A 303 -14.87 7.49 -4.17
C LEU A 303 -14.75 8.46 -3.00
N HIS A 304 -13.91 8.19 -1.99
CA HIS A 304 -13.79 9.07 -0.83
C HIS A 304 -12.74 10.17 -1.00
N PHE A 305 -11.59 9.86 -1.62
CA PHE A 305 -10.53 10.84 -1.85
C PHE A 305 -10.61 11.52 -3.20
N ASP A 306 -11.51 11.06 -4.08
CA ASP A 306 -11.68 11.56 -5.45
C ASP A 306 -10.39 11.46 -6.29
N THR A 307 -9.53 10.50 -5.94
CA THR A 307 -8.22 10.29 -6.56
C THR A 307 -8.33 9.55 -7.88
N GLY A 308 -7.56 9.96 -8.89
CA GLY A 308 -7.54 9.34 -10.21
C GLY A 308 -6.21 9.46 -10.95
N PRO A 309 -6.19 9.12 -12.25
CA PRO A 309 -4.95 8.96 -13.01
C PRO A 309 -4.10 10.23 -13.18
N ASP A 310 -4.68 11.40 -12.98
CA ASP A 310 -3.97 12.69 -13.15
C ASP A 310 -3.51 13.27 -11.81
N ASP A 311 -3.84 12.59 -10.70
CA ASP A 311 -3.49 13.04 -9.37
C ASP A 311 -2.12 12.54 -8.93
N ARG A 312 -1.51 13.31 -8.03
CA ARG A 312 -0.32 12.93 -7.28
C ARG A 312 -0.65 12.86 -5.81
N VAL A 313 -0.33 11.73 -5.20
CA VAL A 313 -0.64 11.44 -3.79
C VAL A 313 0.66 11.43 -2.99
N PHE A 314 0.68 12.17 -1.91
CA PHE A 314 1.75 12.18 -0.93
C PHE A 314 1.19 12.05 0.48
N VAL A 315 1.78 11.17 1.26
CA VAL A 315 1.52 11.03 2.68
C VAL A 315 2.85 10.82 3.39
N PHE A 316 3.16 11.67 4.35
CA PHE A 316 4.32 11.43 5.22
C PHE A 316 3.97 10.32 6.21
N ALA A 317 4.50 9.12 5.96
CA ALA A 317 4.21 7.94 6.76
C ALA A 317 5.42 7.01 6.85
N SER A 318 5.53 6.33 7.98
CA SER A 318 6.44 5.20 8.17
C SER A 318 5.94 3.97 7.42
N THR A 319 6.85 3.19 6.85
CA THR A 319 6.57 1.92 6.16
C THR A 319 5.94 0.85 7.06
N ALA A 320 6.04 1.01 8.38
CA ALA A 320 5.41 0.13 9.37
C ALA A 320 3.92 0.41 9.61
N TRP A 321 3.36 1.47 9.02
CA TRP A 321 1.99 1.92 9.28
C TRP A 321 1.07 1.69 8.09
N MET A 322 -0.21 1.40 8.39
CA MET A 322 -1.24 1.18 7.37
C MET A 322 -1.33 2.32 6.35
N VAL A 323 -1.10 3.56 6.78
CA VAL A 323 -1.17 4.75 5.92
C VAL A 323 -0.17 4.68 4.75
N TRP A 324 1.01 4.06 4.96
CA TRP A 324 1.95 3.82 3.87
C TRP A 324 1.41 2.83 2.84
N ASN A 325 0.75 1.77 3.30
CA ASN A 325 0.12 0.80 2.41
C ASN A 325 -1.03 1.44 1.60
N VAL A 326 -1.79 2.37 2.23
CA VAL A 326 -2.79 3.19 1.53
C VAL A 326 -2.12 4.05 0.46
N LEU A 327 -0.99 4.72 0.76
CA LEU A 327 -0.25 5.50 -0.25
C LEU A 327 0.12 4.62 -1.45
N VAL A 328 0.71 3.45 -1.23
CA VAL A 328 1.13 2.55 -2.33
C VAL A 328 -0.05 2.14 -3.21
N THR A 329 -1.19 1.85 -2.62
CA THR A 329 -2.36 1.41 -3.38
C THR A 329 -3.10 2.52 -4.13
N ALA A 330 -2.73 3.80 -3.99
CA ALA A 330 -3.19 4.86 -4.88
C ALA A 330 -2.81 4.61 -6.35
N LEU A 331 -1.76 3.82 -6.60
CA LEU A 331 -1.41 3.31 -7.92
C LEU A 331 -2.56 2.51 -8.58
N ALA A 332 -3.44 1.87 -7.80
CA ALA A 332 -4.55 1.07 -8.31
C ALA A 332 -5.63 1.92 -9.03
N VAL A 333 -5.68 3.22 -8.77
CA VAL A 333 -6.54 4.17 -9.49
C VAL A 333 -5.76 4.99 -10.53
N GLY A 334 -4.50 4.59 -10.80
CA GLY A 334 -3.63 5.20 -11.80
C GLY A 334 -2.94 6.49 -11.36
N ALA A 335 -3.01 6.86 -10.08
CA ALA A 335 -2.34 8.03 -9.54
C ALA A 335 -0.82 7.84 -9.48
N THR A 336 -0.05 8.93 -9.50
CA THR A 336 1.36 8.95 -9.17
C THR A 336 1.51 9.05 -7.65
N ILE A 337 2.37 8.26 -7.03
CA ILE A 337 2.68 8.39 -5.61
C ILE A 337 4.04 9.06 -5.39
N VAL A 338 4.16 9.82 -4.31
CA VAL A 338 5.42 10.44 -3.87
C VAL A 338 5.84 9.79 -2.56
N THR A 339 7.04 9.22 -2.52
CA THR A 339 7.67 8.68 -1.32
C THR A 339 8.68 9.68 -0.79
N TYR A 340 8.85 9.77 0.52
CA TYR A 340 9.83 10.65 1.13
C TYR A 340 10.55 9.94 2.29
N ASP A 341 11.87 9.89 2.19
CA ASP A 341 12.78 9.45 3.26
C ASP A 341 13.59 10.64 3.75
N GLY A 342 13.24 11.15 4.92
CA GLY A 342 13.88 12.30 5.52
C GLY A 342 13.10 12.93 6.66
N ASN A 343 13.68 13.96 7.27
CA ASN A 343 13.09 14.69 8.36
C ASN A 343 11.98 15.65 7.84
N PRO A 344 10.75 15.60 8.39
CA PRO A 344 9.63 16.40 7.88
C PRO A 344 9.74 17.90 8.12
N VAL A 345 10.67 18.34 8.99
CA VAL A 345 10.88 19.74 9.37
C VAL A 345 12.34 20.20 9.15
N ARG A 346 13.09 19.50 8.28
CA ARG A 346 14.46 19.83 7.89
C ARG A 346 14.63 19.69 6.38
N PRO A 347 15.46 20.54 5.73
CA PRO A 347 16.22 21.64 6.32
C PRO A 347 15.35 22.79 6.85
N GLU A 348 14.13 22.98 6.32
CA GLU A 348 13.22 24.04 6.71
C GLU A 348 11.93 23.48 7.36
N PRO A 349 11.26 24.23 8.26
CA PRO A 349 10.06 23.77 8.96
C PRO A 349 8.87 23.41 8.04
N ASP A 350 8.85 23.95 6.82
CA ASP A 350 7.82 23.74 5.80
C ASP A 350 8.20 22.70 4.74
N GLN A 351 9.20 21.88 5.02
CA GLN A 351 9.74 20.87 4.07
C GLN A 351 8.67 20.03 3.38
N LEU A 352 7.66 19.55 4.11
CA LEU A 352 6.58 18.75 3.51
C LEU A 352 5.73 19.58 2.53
N PHE A 353 5.46 20.85 2.84
CA PHE A 353 4.73 21.74 1.93
C PHE A 353 5.55 22.08 0.69
N ALA A 354 6.87 22.24 0.86
CA ALA A 354 7.78 22.46 -0.27
C ALA A 354 7.77 21.25 -1.22
N ILE A 355 7.79 20.02 -0.69
CA ILE A 355 7.63 18.78 -1.49
C ILE A 355 6.28 18.77 -2.22
N CYS A 356 5.19 19.06 -1.50
CA CYS A 356 3.85 19.10 -2.12
C CYS A 356 3.78 20.12 -3.26
N ALA A 357 4.38 21.30 -3.09
CA ALA A 357 4.40 22.33 -4.12
C ALA A 357 5.27 21.93 -5.32
N ALA A 358 6.48 21.41 -5.08
CA ALA A 358 7.41 20.98 -6.13
C ALA A 358 6.84 19.82 -6.97
N GLU A 359 6.21 18.86 -6.33
CA GLU A 359 5.63 17.68 -6.98
C GLU A 359 4.18 17.90 -7.44
N ARG A 360 3.57 19.06 -7.17
CA ARG A 360 2.17 19.35 -7.53
C ARG A 360 1.21 18.29 -6.98
N VAL A 361 1.41 17.98 -5.71
CA VAL A 361 0.53 17.06 -4.98
C VAL A 361 -0.88 17.63 -4.86
#